data_5e1e9c2ee594517ac66e81614ac3858f
#
_entry.id   5e1e9c2ee594517ac66e81614ac3858f
#
_cell.length_a   1.000
_cell.length_b   1.000
_cell.length_c   1.000
_cell.angle_alpha   90.00
_cell.angle_beta   90.00
_cell.angle_gamma   90.00
#
_symmetry.space_group_name_H-M   'P 1'
#
loop_
_entity.id
_entity.type
_entity.pdbx_description
1 polymer ?
#
loop_
_entity_poly.entity_id
_entity_poly.type
_entity_poly.pdbx_seq_one_letter_code
_entity_poly.pdbx_strand_id
1 'polypeptide(L)'
;MSKQETDPLAHKAHADLIVERAAEQLRGLLREAVQKLDPFPPFPGAFFSFGIEVEPGGLTSADRGCVVLGPDAELYELAVGTDFSQDLSDPVASREEKLEKLDLHPCDYVVYAYHALTRVVELLLEQAEGREA
;
A
#
# COMPACT_ATOMS: atom_id res chain seq x y z
N MET A 1 34.29 -19.43 32.06
CA MET A 1 34.05 -18.41 31.09
C MET A 1 32.72 -18.66 30.41
N SER A 2 31.77 -17.88 30.72
CA SER A 2 30.50 -17.99 30.05
C SER A 2 30.61 -17.31 28.72
N LYS A 3 30.81 -18.06 27.69
CA LYS A 3 30.46 -17.61 26.38
C LYS A 3 28.96 -17.36 26.41
N GLN A 4 28.58 -16.14 26.33
CA GLN A 4 27.16 -15.87 26.06
C GLN A 4 26.87 -16.41 24.69
N GLU A 5 26.43 -17.63 24.67
CA GLU A 5 25.90 -18.18 23.44
C GLU A 5 24.60 -17.45 23.15
N THR A 6 24.59 -16.73 22.06
CA THR A 6 23.39 -16.07 21.61
C THR A 6 22.40 -17.11 21.16
N ASP A 7 21.29 -17.22 21.85
CA ASP A 7 20.22 -18.11 21.44
C ASP A 7 19.68 -17.62 20.08
N PRO A 8 19.81 -18.44 19.01
CA PRO A 8 19.31 -18.02 17.70
C PRO A 8 17.81 -17.72 17.69
N LEU A 9 17.03 -18.42 18.49
CA LEU A 9 15.59 -18.17 18.59
C LEU A 9 15.29 -16.84 19.26
N ALA A 10 16.08 -16.47 20.26
CA ALA A 10 15.94 -15.17 20.91
C ALA A 10 16.32 -14.03 19.96
N HIS A 11 17.36 -14.21 19.15
CA HIS A 11 17.72 -13.25 18.12
C HIS A 11 16.62 -13.06 17.10
N LYS A 12 16.03 -14.16 16.62
CA LYS A 12 14.94 -14.10 15.66
C LYS A 12 13.72 -13.40 16.25
N ALA A 13 13.38 -13.72 17.50
CA ALA A 13 12.25 -13.07 18.18
C ALA A 13 12.48 -11.58 18.34
N HIS A 14 13.70 -11.16 18.64
CA HIS A 14 14.05 -9.75 18.76
C HIS A 14 13.93 -9.02 17.41
N ALA A 15 14.42 -9.64 16.35
CA ALA A 15 14.31 -9.10 15.01
C ALA A 15 12.83 -8.95 14.59
N ASP A 16 12.01 -9.95 14.87
CA ASP A 16 10.59 -9.89 14.59
C ASP A 16 9.92 -8.73 15.33
N LEU A 17 10.29 -8.51 16.58
CA LEU A 17 9.76 -7.40 17.37
C LEU A 17 10.15 -6.04 16.77
N ILE A 18 11.40 -5.90 16.31
CA ILE A 18 11.86 -4.68 15.65
C ILE A 18 11.03 -4.40 14.40
N VAL A 19 10.80 -5.44 13.60
CA VAL A 19 10.00 -5.30 12.36
C VAL A 19 8.55 -4.93 12.69
N GLU A 20 7.95 -5.57 13.70
CA GLU A 20 6.60 -5.24 14.13
C GLU A 20 6.46 -3.79 14.59
N ARG A 21 7.43 -3.29 15.34
CA ARG A 21 7.46 -1.90 15.79
C ARG A 21 7.66 -0.94 14.63
N ALA A 22 8.53 -1.30 13.68
CA ALA A 22 8.71 -0.50 12.47
C ALA A 22 7.41 -0.43 11.66
N ALA A 23 6.71 -1.55 11.54
CA ALA A 23 5.42 -1.59 10.83
C ALA A 23 4.39 -0.66 11.48
N GLU A 24 4.30 -0.67 12.81
CA GLU A 24 3.38 0.22 13.54
C GLU A 24 3.75 1.70 13.37
N GLN A 25 5.04 2.02 13.42
CA GLN A 25 5.51 3.39 13.23
C GLN A 25 5.22 3.88 11.80
N LEU A 26 5.48 3.03 10.81
CA LEU A 26 5.20 3.37 9.42
C LEU A 26 3.69 3.54 9.18
N ARG A 27 2.87 2.71 9.82
CA ARG A 27 1.41 2.85 9.74
C ARG A 27 0.96 4.23 10.25
N GLY A 28 1.52 4.67 11.36
CA GLY A 28 1.22 5.99 11.93
C GLY A 28 1.66 7.14 11.03
N LEU A 29 2.90 7.06 10.51
CA LEU A 29 3.43 8.07 9.59
C LEU A 29 2.62 8.14 8.31
N LEU A 30 2.25 6.98 7.76
CA LEU A 30 1.48 6.90 6.54
C LEU A 30 0.09 7.52 6.73
N ARG A 31 -0.55 7.23 7.86
CA ARG A 31 -1.85 7.79 8.19
C ARG A 31 -1.79 9.32 8.27
N GLU A 32 -0.78 9.85 8.94
CA GLU A 32 -0.57 11.29 9.05
C GLU A 32 -0.34 11.95 7.68
N ALA A 33 0.50 11.32 6.86
CA ALA A 33 0.81 11.85 5.53
C ALA A 33 -0.42 11.85 4.62
N VAL A 34 -1.19 10.76 4.62
CA VAL A 34 -2.39 10.63 3.80
C VAL A 34 -3.42 11.71 4.16
N GLN A 35 -3.56 12.03 5.45
CA GLN A 35 -4.49 13.07 5.89
C GLN A 35 -4.15 14.45 5.34
N LYS A 36 -2.91 14.68 4.94
CA LYS A 36 -2.48 15.95 4.37
C LYS A 36 -2.74 16.06 2.87
N LEU A 37 -3.05 14.96 2.21
CA LEU A 37 -3.41 14.97 0.79
C LEU A 37 -4.78 15.60 0.58
N ASP A 38 -4.85 16.58 -0.32
CA ASP A 38 -6.09 17.29 -0.62
C ASP A 38 -6.05 17.77 -2.07
N PRO A 39 -6.76 17.12 -2.98
CA PRO A 39 -7.59 15.92 -2.76
C PRO A 39 -6.79 14.61 -2.77
N PHE A 40 -7.38 13.57 -2.22
CA PHE A 40 -6.82 12.23 -2.37
C PHE A 40 -7.06 11.77 -3.82
N PRO A 41 -6.03 11.27 -4.53
CA PRO A 41 -6.15 11.01 -5.96
C PRO A 41 -7.00 9.78 -6.29
N PRO A 42 -7.72 9.80 -7.43
CA PRO A 42 -8.34 8.60 -7.96
C PRO A 42 -7.25 7.67 -8.50
N PHE A 43 -7.52 6.37 -8.49
CA PHE A 43 -6.58 5.40 -9.07
C PHE A 43 -6.63 5.51 -10.60
N PRO A 44 -5.47 5.70 -11.27
CA PRO A 44 -5.45 5.84 -12.72
C PRO A 44 -6.02 4.61 -13.42
N GLY A 45 -6.95 4.83 -14.33
CA GLY A 45 -7.60 3.76 -15.07
C GLY A 45 -8.78 3.09 -14.36
N ALA A 46 -9.04 3.44 -13.11
CA ALA A 46 -10.21 2.98 -12.39
C ALA A 46 -11.33 4.02 -12.51
N PHE A 47 -12.58 3.56 -12.50
CA PHE A 47 -13.72 4.45 -12.59
C PHE A 47 -14.29 4.82 -11.21
N PHE A 48 -14.19 3.90 -10.24
CA PHE A 48 -14.88 4.03 -8.97
C PHE A 48 -13.95 4.03 -7.75
N SER A 49 -12.66 3.71 -7.94
CA SER A 49 -11.73 3.52 -6.85
C SER A 49 -10.76 4.69 -6.72
N PHE A 50 -10.53 5.12 -5.49
CA PHE A 50 -9.49 6.09 -5.16
C PHE A 50 -8.32 5.33 -4.57
N GLY A 51 -7.13 5.61 -5.05
CA GLY A 51 -5.97 4.91 -4.54
C GLY A 51 -4.66 5.39 -5.16
N ILE A 52 -3.59 5.12 -4.45
CA ILE A 52 -2.24 5.39 -4.90
C ILE A 52 -1.56 4.06 -5.17
N GLU A 53 -1.06 3.86 -6.38
CA GLU A 53 -0.38 2.63 -6.74
C GLU A 53 0.94 2.50 -5.97
N VAL A 54 1.16 1.32 -5.39
CA VAL A 54 2.36 1.01 -4.64
C VAL A 54 3.04 -0.19 -5.30
N GLU A 55 4.22 0.02 -5.87
CA GLU A 55 4.97 -1.04 -6.56
C GLU A 55 6.40 -1.12 -6.02
N PRO A 56 6.60 -1.81 -4.89
CA PRO A 56 7.95 -2.06 -4.43
C PRO A 56 8.62 -3.11 -5.32
N GLY A 57 9.79 -2.78 -5.84
CA GLY A 57 10.56 -3.72 -6.67
C GLY A 57 10.88 -4.99 -5.91
N GLY A 58 10.77 -6.12 -6.56
CA GLY A 58 11.11 -7.42 -5.99
C GLY A 58 10.00 -8.12 -5.23
N LEU A 59 8.87 -7.46 -4.96
CA LEU A 59 7.73 -8.06 -4.26
C LEU A 59 6.51 -8.27 -5.15
N THR A 60 6.62 -7.97 -6.43
CA THR A 60 5.52 -8.21 -7.37
C THR A 60 5.33 -9.70 -7.61
N SER A 61 4.12 -10.18 -7.33
CA SER A 61 3.71 -11.53 -7.67
C SER A 61 2.82 -11.48 -8.91
N ALA A 62 3.06 -12.39 -9.85
CA ALA A 62 2.23 -12.47 -11.05
C ALA A 62 0.77 -12.79 -10.73
N ASP A 63 0.52 -13.42 -9.58
CA ASP A 63 -0.83 -13.82 -9.16
C ASP A 63 -1.54 -12.75 -8.34
N ARG A 64 -0.86 -11.66 -8.02
CA ARG A 64 -1.43 -10.57 -7.22
C ARG A 64 -1.81 -9.40 -8.11
N GLY A 65 -2.97 -8.82 -7.87
CA GLY A 65 -3.38 -7.58 -8.52
C GLY A 65 -2.53 -6.39 -8.06
N CYS A 66 -2.88 -5.21 -8.52
CA CYS A 66 -2.16 -3.99 -8.13
C CYS A 66 -2.34 -3.72 -6.64
N VAL A 67 -1.24 -3.40 -5.96
CA VAL A 67 -1.31 -2.96 -4.57
C VAL A 67 -1.53 -1.45 -4.57
N VAL A 68 -2.54 -1.00 -3.83
CA VAL A 68 -2.89 0.41 -3.75
C VAL A 68 -3.04 0.85 -2.29
N LEU A 69 -2.69 2.10 -2.05
CA LEU A 69 -2.95 2.75 -0.77
C LEU A 69 -4.28 3.48 -0.87
N GLY A 70 -5.20 3.15 0.04
CA GLY A 70 -6.50 3.81 0.09
C GLY A 70 -6.49 5.10 0.89
N PRO A 71 -7.61 5.87 0.83
CA PRO A 71 -7.72 7.13 1.58
C PRO A 71 -7.75 6.94 3.09
N ASP A 72 -7.98 5.73 3.57
CA ASP A 72 -7.89 5.37 4.98
C ASP A 72 -6.46 5.03 5.43
N ALA A 73 -5.48 5.19 4.54
CA ALA A 73 -4.08 4.85 4.75
C ALA A 73 -3.83 3.34 4.90
N GLU A 74 -4.77 2.52 4.44
CA GLU A 74 -4.62 1.07 4.44
C GLU A 74 -4.23 0.57 3.04
N LEU A 75 -3.57 -0.58 2.99
CA LEU A 75 -3.15 -1.19 1.73
C LEU A 75 -4.20 -2.19 1.25
N TYR A 76 -4.47 -2.13 -0.05
CA TYR A 76 -5.47 -2.97 -0.71
C TYR A 76 -4.90 -3.59 -1.96
N GLU A 77 -5.48 -4.71 -2.37
CA GLU A 77 -5.26 -5.27 -3.69
C GLU A 77 -6.43 -4.86 -4.58
N LEU A 78 -6.12 -4.19 -5.68
CA LEU A 78 -7.14 -3.81 -6.66
C LEU A 78 -7.09 -4.79 -7.83
N ALA A 79 -8.19 -5.47 -8.05
CA ALA A 79 -8.39 -6.31 -9.22
C ALA A 79 -9.42 -5.65 -10.12
N VAL A 80 -9.09 -5.51 -11.39
CA VAL A 80 -9.97 -4.95 -12.40
C VAL A 80 -10.24 -6.04 -13.43
N GLY A 81 -11.51 -6.37 -13.64
CA GLY A 81 -11.91 -7.38 -14.58
C GLY A 81 -13.10 -6.96 -15.40
N THR A 82 -13.48 -7.81 -16.33
CA THR A 82 -14.70 -7.65 -17.13
C THR A 82 -15.68 -8.73 -16.72
N ASP A 83 -16.90 -8.33 -16.38
CA ASP A 83 -17.97 -9.27 -16.07
C ASP A 83 -18.68 -9.63 -17.36
N PHE A 84 -18.41 -10.82 -17.86
CA PHE A 84 -18.99 -11.29 -19.12
C PHE A 84 -20.48 -11.64 -19.01
N SER A 85 -21.04 -11.63 -17.81
CA SER A 85 -22.49 -11.81 -17.63
C SER A 85 -23.26 -10.52 -17.87
N GLN A 86 -22.57 -9.39 -17.97
CA GLN A 86 -23.16 -8.08 -18.22
C GLN A 86 -23.19 -7.77 -19.72
N ASP A 87 -23.92 -6.71 -20.07
CA ASP A 87 -23.97 -6.22 -21.44
C ASP A 87 -22.62 -5.65 -21.85
N LEU A 88 -21.91 -6.33 -22.75
CA LEU A 88 -20.60 -5.94 -23.22
C LEU A 88 -20.58 -4.69 -24.08
N SER A 89 -21.76 -4.19 -24.48
CA SER A 89 -21.87 -2.93 -25.23
C SER A 89 -21.59 -1.70 -24.35
N ASP A 90 -21.66 -1.86 -23.02
CA ASP A 90 -21.34 -0.81 -22.05
C ASP A 90 -20.07 -1.19 -21.29
N PRO A 91 -18.91 -0.58 -21.65
CA PRO A 91 -17.65 -0.91 -20.97
C PRO A 91 -17.66 -0.60 -19.47
N VAL A 92 -18.42 0.39 -19.03
CA VAL A 92 -18.50 0.75 -17.62
C VAL A 92 -19.32 -0.28 -16.85
N ALA A 93 -20.44 -0.72 -17.40
CA ALA A 93 -21.29 -1.71 -16.75
C ALA A 93 -20.63 -3.09 -16.69
N SER A 94 -19.81 -3.44 -17.70
CA SER A 94 -19.12 -4.72 -17.75
C SER A 94 -17.82 -4.74 -16.93
N ARG A 95 -17.34 -3.57 -16.48
CA ARG A 95 -16.10 -3.47 -15.72
C ARG A 95 -16.34 -3.76 -14.24
N GLU A 96 -15.57 -4.68 -13.71
CA GLU A 96 -15.62 -5.03 -12.31
C GLU A 96 -14.33 -4.55 -11.61
N GLU A 97 -14.47 -3.79 -10.53
CA GLU A 97 -13.37 -3.33 -9.70
C GLU A 97 -13.55 -3.90 -8.29
N LYS A 98 -12.55 -4.64 -7.83
CA LYS A 98 -12.55 -5.20 -6.48
C LYS A 98 -11.38 -4.66 -5.70
N LEU A 99 -11.66 -4.14 -4.51
CA LEU A 99 -10.65 -3.76 -3.53
C LEU A 99 -10.76 -4.71 -2.34
N GLU A 100 -9.67 -5.42 -2.07
CA GLU A 100 -9.58 -6.28 -0.89
C GLU A 100 -8.44 -5.79 -0.01
N LYS A 101 -8.74 -5.60 1.26
CA LYS A 101 -7.72 -5.19 2.22
C LYS A 101 -6.66 -6.28 2.33
N LEU A 102 -5.39 -5.87 2.23
CA LEU A 102 -4.27 -6.79 2.36
C LEU A 102 -3.94 -7.03 3.82
N ASP A 103 -3.80 -8.31 4.18
CA ASP A 103 -3.29 -8.73 5.46
C ASP A 103 -1.84 -9.20 5.25
N LEU A 104 -0.91 -8.27 5.43
CA LEU A 104 0.50 -8.53 5.17
C LEU A 104 1.25 -8.87 6.44
N HIS A 105 2.18 -9.81 6.33
CA HIS A 105 3.17 -10.03 7.37
C HIS A 105 3.93 -8.72 7.62
N PRO A 106 4.32 -8.41 8.88
CA PRO A 106 5.01 -7.15 9.16
C PRO A 106 6.23 -6.86 8.29
N CYS A 107 7.00 -7.89 7.90
CA CYS A 107 8.14 -7.72 7.00
C CYS A 107 7.72 -7.16 5.64
N ASP A 108 6.66 -7.71 5.07
CA ASP A 108 6.14 -7.25 3.78
C ASP A 108 5.47 -5.89 3.92
N TYR A 109 4.73 -5.69 5.00
CA TYR A 109 4.09 -4.41 5.27
C TYR A 109 5.09 -3.26 5.31
N VAL A 110 6.23 -3.45 5.98
CA VAL A 110 7.27 -2.41 6.08
C VAL A 110 7.73 -1.97 4.70
N VAL A 111 7.94 -2.90 3.78
CA VAL A 111 8.40 -2.58 2.43
C VAL A 111 7.32 -1.82 1.66
N TYR A 112 6.10 -2.31 1.67
CA TYR A 112 4.98 -1.64 0.97
C TYR A 112 4.68 -0.27 1.56
N ALA A 113 4.68 -0.17 2.90
CA ALA A 113 4.40 1.09 3.58
C ALA A 113 5.46 2.14 3.29
N TYR A 114 6.74 1.73 3.24
CA TYR A 114 7.82 2.65 2.89
C TYR A 114 7.63 3.23 1.49
N HIS A 115 7.36 2.37 0.51
CA HIS A 115 7.13 2.82 -0.86
C HIS A 115 5.86 3.67 -0.98
N ALA A 116 4.80 3.29 -0.24
CA ALA A 116 3.58 4.08 -0.20
C ALA A 116 3.84 5.47 0.36
N LEU A 117 4.56 5.56 1.47
CA LEU A 117 4.91 6.85 2.09
C LEU A 117 5.74 7.71 1.15
N THR A 118 6.72 7.12 0.46
CA THR A 118 7.53 7.82 -0.53
C THR A 118 6.64 8.44 -1.61
N ARG A 119 5.68 7.67 -2.11
CA ARG A 119 4.77 8.16 -3.14
C ARG A 119 3.84 9.25 -2.62
N VAL A 120 3.35 9.11 -1.39
CA VAL A 120 2.52 10.16 -0.76
C VAL A 120 3.30 11.47 -0.63
N VAL A 121 4.57 11.39 -0.20
CA VAL A 121 5.42 12.57 -0.07
C VAL A 121 5.61 13.26 -1.43
N GLU A 122 5.85 12.49 -2.48
CA GLU A 122 5.95 13.06 -3.84
C GLU A 122 4.68 13.81 -4.21
N LEU A 123 3.51 13.24 -3.94
CA LEU A 123 2.23 13.88 -4.22
C LEU A 123 2.01 15.14 -3.38
N LEU A 124 2.41 15.10 -2.11
CA LEU A 124 2.31 16.28 -1.24
C LEU A 124 3.17 17.43 -1.77
N LEU A 125 4.38 17.12 -2.25
CA LEU A 125 5.26 18.13 -2.85
C LEU A 125 4.65 18.69 -4.15
N GLU A 126 4.08 17.85 -4.98
CA GLU A 126 3.40 18.30 -6.21
C GLU A 126 2.21 19.20 -5.88
N GLN A 127 1.42 18.86 -4.87
CA GLN A 127 0.28 19.68 -4.45
C GLN A 127 0.73 21.01 -3.87
N ALA A 128 1.83 21.04 -3.12
CA ALA A 128 2.39 22.27 -2.57
C ALA A 128 2.88 23.20 -3.69
N GLU A 129 3.55 22.66 -4.70
CA GLU A 129 4.00 23.44 -5.86
C GLU A 129 2.81 24.03 -6.64
N GLY A 130 1.75 23.24 -6.81
CA GLY A 130 0.54 23.70 -7.47
C GLY A 130 -0.16 24.86 -6.75
N ARG A 131 -0.05 24.90 -5.42
CA ARG A 131 -0.65 25.96 -4.61
C ARG A 131 0.15 27.27 -4.66
N GLU A 132 1.45 27.17 -4.91
CA GLU A 132 2.33 28.33 -5.02
C GLU A 132 2.28 28.98 -6.40
N ALA A 133 1.75 28.29 -7.40
CA ALA A 133 1.68 28.77 -8.77
C ALA A 133 0.57 29.82 -8.98
#